data_35ccf83954f13a17d415e4e215ecc4b4
#
_entry.id   35ccf83954f13a17d415e4e215ecc4b4
#
_cell.length_a   1.000
_cell.length_b   1.000
_cell.length_c   1.000
_cell.angle_alpha   90.00
_cell.angle_beta   90.00
_cell.angle_gamma   90.00
#
_symmetry.space_group_name_H-M   'P 1'
#
loop_
_entity.id
_entity.type
_entity.pdbx_description
1 polymer ?
#
loop_
_entity_poly.entity_id
_entity_poly.type
_entity_poly.pdbx_seq_one_letter_code
_entity_poly.pdbx_strand_id
1 'polypeptide(L)'
;NLPARAVVITFDDGLKSVSRYAWPILKQYGFHATAFIISSRIKAHPLKWDPKTLQFMSISELREIQDVFDVQSHTHFLHRVDNNRHPILLSRSYHNVLMDFKHSRRALAQFNPHVLYLSYPFGGYNDIAVKAANDAGFHLAVTTVQGKVKPGDNPFLLKRLYILRTDSLERMSRLISNQPRG
;
A
#
# COMPACT_ATOMS: atom_id res chain seq x y z
N ASN A 1 23.87 0.72 0.22
CA ASN A 1 23.66 1.90 -0.65
C ASN A 1 22.52 1.59 -1.62
N LEU A 2 21.53 2.48 -1.71
CA LEU A 2 20.49 2.39 -2.73
C LEU A 2 21.09 2.69 -4.11
N PRO A 3 20.62 1.99 -5.18
CA PRO A 3 21.03 2.33 -6.54
C PRO A 3 20.66 3.79 -6.88
N ALA A 4 21.49 4.44 -7.68
CA ALA A 4 21.10 5.72 -8.27
C ALA A 4 19.82 5.51 -9.12
N ARG A 5 18.82 6.37 -8.99
CA ARG A 5 17.51 6.28 -9.67
C ARG A 5 16.64 5.10 -9.21
N ALA A 6 16.73 4.69 -7.95
CA ALA A 6 15.84 3.68 -7.39
C ALA A 6 14.38 4.17 -7.36
N VAL A 7 13.45 3.32 -7.81
CA VAL A 7 12.00 3.55 -7.75
C VAL A 7 11.36 2.31 -7.13
N VAL A 8 10.46 2.51 -6.18
CA VAL A 8 9.61 1.46 -5.63
C VAL A 8 8.19 1.68 -6.16
N ILE A 9 7.66 0.68 -6.83
CA ILE A 9 6.28 0.69 -7.34
C ILE A 9 5.36 0.15 -6.25
N THR A 10 4.28 0.86 -5.94
CA THR A 10 3.33 0.44 -4.90
C THR A 10 1.89 0.46 -5.41
N PHE A 11 1.09 -0.48 -4.92
CA PHE A 11 -0.35 -0.58 -5.16
C PHE A 11 -1.07 -0.74 -3.84
N ASP A 12 -2.07 0.08 -3.58
CA ASP A 12 -2.86 0.03 -2.36
C ASP A 12 -4.14 -0.81 -2.55
N ASP A 13 -4.85 -1.08 -1.45
CA ASP A 13 -6.17 -1.73 -1.31
C ASP A 13 -6.23 -3.24 -1.53
N GLY A 14 -5.40 -3.83 -2.36
CA GLY A 14 -5.49 -5.25 -2.72
C GLY A 14 -6.58 -5.54 -3.75
N LEU A 15 -6.76 -4.65 -4.73
CA LEU A 15 -7.78 -4.78 -5.76
C LEU A 15 -7.46 -5.90 -6.74
N LYS A 16 -8.50 -6.62 -7.18
CA LYS A 16 -8.42 -7.69 -8.18
C LYS A 16 -7.86 -7.21 -9.54
N SER A 17 -8.05 -5.93 -9.87
CA SER A 17 -7.46 -5.33 -11.06
C SER A 17 -5.93 -5.37 -11.07
N VAL A 18 -5.28 -5.40 -9.89
CA VAL A 18 -3.82 -5.51 -9.76
C VAL A 18 -3.34 -6.87 -10.26
N SER A 19 -3.96 -7.98 -9.83
CA SER A 19 -3.62 -9.32 -10.32
C SER A 19 -3.92 -9.47 -11.81
N ARG A 20 -5.00 -8.83 -12.30
CA ARG A 20 -5.44 -8.98 -13.68
C ARG A 20 -4.62 -8.18 -14.69
N TYR A 21 -4.20 -6.97 -14.33
CA TYR A 21 -3.57 -6.04 -15.27
C TYR A 21 -2.13 -5.68 -14.91
N ALA A 22 -1.87 -5.32 -13.65
CA ALA A 22 -0.53 -4.87 -13.26
C ALA A 22 0.46 -6.05 -13.17
N TRP A 23 0.07 -7.16 -12.57
CA TRP A 23 0.92 -8.33 -12.40
C TRP A 23 1.52 -8.86 -13.71
N PRO A 24 0.73 -9.19 -14.76
CA PRO A 24 1.32 -9.72 -16.00
C PRO A 24 2.24 -8.72 -16.68
N ILE A 25 1.94 -7.41 -16.62
CA ILE A 25 2.79 -6.37 -17.19
C ILE A 25 4.12 -6.28 -16.44
N LEU A 26 4.09 -6.18 -15.11
CA LEU A 26 5.30 -6.10 -14.30
C LEU A 26 6.17 -7.34 -14.45
N LYS A 27 5.55 -8.53 -14.49
CA LYS A 27 6.23 -9.80 -14.74
C LYS A 27 6.92 -9.82 -16.10
N GLN A 28 6.24 -9.37 -17.15
CA GLN A 28 6.80 -9.29 -18.51
C GLN A 28 8.06 -8.42 -18.58
N TYR A 29 8.09 -7.32 -17.81
CA TYR A 29 9.23 -6.41 -17.79
C TYR A 29 10.25 -6.70 -16.68
N GLY A 30 10.07 -7.76 -15.90
CA GLY A 30 10.97 -8.13 -14.80
C GLY A 30 10.97 -7.14 -13.64
N PHE A 31 9.88 -6.39 -13.45
CA PHE A 31 9.74 -5.46 -12.33
C PHE A 31 9.10 -6.14 -11.12
N HIS A 32 9.51 -5.70 -9.93
CA HIS A 32 8.86 -6.02 -8.68
C HIS A 32 8.11 -4.81 -8.12
N ALA A 33 7.09 -5.07 -7.31
CA ALA A 33 6.28 -4.03 -6.68
C ALA A 33 5.84 -4.44 -5.27
N THR A 34 5.35 -3.50 -4.49
CA THR A 34 4.71 -3.76 -3.19
C THR A 34 3.19 -3.60 -3.31
N ALA A 35 2.45 -4.59 -2.81
CA ALA A 35 1.00 -4.52 -2.70
C ALA A 35 0.60 -4.34 -1.23
N PHE A 36 0.05 -3.19 -0.88
CA PHE A 36 -0.50 -2.92 0.44
C PHE A 36 -1.95 -3.39 0.51
N ILE A 37 -2.21 -4.43 1.29
CA ILE A 37 -3.47 -5.18 1.29
C ILE A 37 -4.32 -4.82 2.51
N ILE A 38 -5.60 -4.47 2.29
CA ILE A 38 -6.62 -4.40 3.35
C ILE A 38 -6.98 -5.83 3.72
N SER A 39 -6.39 -6.37 4.78
CA SER A 39 -6.44 -7.79 5.07
C SER A 39 -7.85 -8.33 5.36
N SER A 40 -8.78 -7.50 5.85
CA SER A 40 -10.19 -7.88 6.03
C SER A 40 -11.02 -7.94 4.73
N ARG A 41 -10.46 -7.49 3.62
CA ARG A 41 -11.14 -7.50 2.31
C ARG A 41 -10.75 -8.71 1.45
N ILE A 42 -9.75 -9.47 1.86
CA ILE A 42 -9.31 -10.69 1.15
C ILE A 42 -10.50 -11.65 1.02
N LYS A 43 -10.71 -12.17 -0.18
CA LYS A 43 -11.79 -13.10 -0.49
C LYS A 43 -11.32 -14.54 -0.29
N ALA A 44 -12.19 -15.41 0.24
CA ALA A 44 -11.88 -16.84 0.37
C ALA A 44 -11.71 -17.49 -1.03
N HIS A 45 -12.56 -17.09 -1.99
CA HIS A 45 -12.56 -17.61 -3.35
C HIS A 45 -12.51 -16.46 -4.37
N PRO A 46 -11.91 -16.70 -5.57
CA PRO A 46 -11.87 -15.70 -6.61
C PRO A 46 -13.27 -15.42 -7.17
N LEU A 47 -13.61 -14.15 -7.30
CA LEU A 47 -14.84 -13.72 -7.96
C LEU A 47 -14.65 -13.72 -9.49
N LYS A 48 -15.73 -13.92 -10.24
CA LYS A 48 -15.70 -13.63 -11.68
C LYS A 48 -15.38 -12.15 -11.88
N TRP A 49 -14.45 -11.86 -12.80
CA TRP A 49 -14.06 -10.49 -13.08
C TRP A 49 -15.23 -9.68 -13.62
N ASP A 50 -15.47 -8.52 -13.01
CA ASP A 50 -16.43 -7.52 -13.46
C ASP A 50 -15.76 -6.12 -13.38
N PRO A 51 -15.47 -5.46 -14.52
CA PRO A 51 -14.83 -4.15 -14.55
C PRO A 51 -15.70 -3.01 -14.00
N LYS A 52 -17.00 -3.26 -13.80
CA LYS A 52 -17.96 -2.26 -13.29
C LYS A 52 -18.03 -2.25 -11.76
N THR A 53 -17.42 -3.22 -11.08
CA THR A 53 -17.48 -3.36 -9.62
C THR A 53 -16.10 -3.31 -8.99
N LEU A 54 -16.04 -2.79 -7.76
CA LEU A 54 -14.81 -2.82 -6.96
C LEU A 54 -14.64 -4.23 -6.37
N GLN A 55 -13.66 -4.96 -6.85
CA GLN A 55 -13.35 -6.32 -6.40
C GLN A 55 -11.99 -6.39 -5.75
N PHE A 56 -11.88 -7.18 -4.67
CA PHE A 56 -10.64 -7.46 -3.97
C PHE A 56 -10.13 -8.86 -4.32
N MET A 57 -8.81 -9.04 -4.25
CA MET A 57 -8.16 -10.31 -4.50
C MET A 57 -8.57 -11.37 -3.49
N SER A 58 -8.62 -12.60 -3.95
CA SER A 58 -8.78 -13.81 -3.13
C SER A 58 -7.44 -14.33 -2.62
N ILE A 59 -7.50 -15.30 -1.71
CA ILE A 59 -6.32 -16.00 -1.19
C ILE A 59 -5.49 -16.61 -2.32
N SER A 60 -6.13 -17.26 -3.31
CA SER A 60 -5.42 -17.86 -4.44
C SER A 60 -4.74 -16.82 -5.32
N GLU A 61 -5.42 -15.70 -5.61
CA GLU A 61 -4.86 -14.62 -6.42
C GLU A 61 -3.70 -13.92 -5.71
N LEU A 62 -3.77 -13.73 -4.38
CA LEU A 62 -2.65 -13.19 -3.61
C LEU A 62 -1.43 -14.13 -3.61
N ARG A 63 -1.64 -15.45 -3.61
CA ARG A 63 -0.53 -16.42 -3.73
C ARG A 63 0.09 -16.41 -5.12
N GLU A 64 -0.72 -16.24 -6.15
CA GLU A 64 -0.26 -16.23 -7.55
C GLU A 64 0.66 -15.06 -7.87
N ILE A 65 0.40 -13.87 -7.30
CA ILE A 65 1.17 -12.65 -7.61
C ILE A 65 2.49 -12.51 -6.85
N GLN A 66 2.83 -13.43 -5.94
CA GLN A 66 4.00 -13.31 -5.05
C GLN A 66 5.35 -13.36 -5.76
N ASP A 67 5.39 -13.83 -6.98
CA ASP A 67 6.60 -13.78 -7.83
C ASP A 67 6.98 -12.37 -8.27
N VAL A 68 6.04 -11.42 -8.16
CA VAL A 68 6.22 -10.01 -8.53
C VAL A 68 5.97 -9.07 -7.36
N PHE A 69 5.00 -9.41 -6.51
CA PHE A 69 4.52 -8.52 -5.45
C PHE A 69 4.96 -8.93 -4.05
N ASP A 70 5.60 -7.99 -3.36
CA ASP A 70 5.78 -8.05 -1.92
C ASP A 70 4.47 -7.62 -1.23
N VAL A 71 3.81 -8.57 -0.54
CA VAL A 71 2.52 -8.34 0.13
C VAL A 71 2.74 -7.69 1.48
N GLN A 72 2.23 -6.48 1.67
CA GLN A 72 2.39 -5.65 2.85
C GLN A 72 1.05 -5.12 3.37
N SER A 73 1.04 -4.43 4.51
CA SER A 73 -0.20 -4.05 5.22
C SER A 73 -0.81 -2.74 4.74
N HIS A 74 -2.14 -2.75 4.50
CA HIS A 74 -2.98 -1.55 4.40
C HIS A 74 -4.07 -1.55 5.48
N THR A 75 -3.70 -1.97 6.70
CA THR A 75 -4.57 -2.19 7.87
C THR A 75 -5.51 -3.40 7.74
N HIS A 76 -6.25 -3.70 8.78
CA HIS A 76 -7.26 -4.76 8.79
C HIS A 76 -8.66 -4.19 8.57
N PHE A 77 -9.22 -3.48 9.54
CA PHE A 77 -10.56 -2.87 9.48
C PHE A 77 -10.56 -1.36 9.36
N LEU A 78 -9.44 -0.68 9.64
CA LEU A 78 -9.40 0.77 9.76
C LEU A 78 -9.39 1.51 8.41
N HIS A 79 -9.40 0.78 7.27
CA HIS A 79 -9.55 1.40 5.96
C HIS A 79 -11.02 1.76 5.68
N ARG A 80 -11.52 2.75 6.43
CA ARG A 80 -12.89 3.28 6.35
C ARG A 80 -12.88 4.76 6.67
N VAL A 81 -13.93 5.45 6.28
CA VAL A 81 -14.22 6.84 6.66
C VAL A 81 -15.47 6.90 7.53
N ASP A 82 -15.57 7.92 8.36
CA ASP A 82 -16.78 8.27 9.10
C ASP A 82 -17.81 8.98 8.21
N ASN A 83 -18.91 9.43 8.80
CA ASN A 83 -19.98 10.14 8.08
C ASN A 83 -19.52 11.47 7.47
N ASN A 84 -18.46 12.07 8.01
CA ASN A 84 -17.85 13.31 7.52
C ASN A 84 -16.69 13.06 6.55
N ARG A 85 -16.49 11.81 6.10
CA ARG A 85 -15.40 11.36 5.22
C ARG A 85 -14.00 11.46 5.83
N HIS A 86 -13.87 11.55 7.15
CA HIS A 86 -12.57 11.48 7.80
C HIS A 86 -12.15 10.02 8.01
N PRO A 87 -10.85 9.69 7.84
CA PRO A 87 -10.33 8.35 8.11
C PRO A 87 -10.60 7.96 9.56
N ILE A 88 -11.32 6.85 9.79
CA ILE A 88 -11.66 6.41 11.16
C ILE A 88 -10.44 6.06 12.00
N LEU A 89 -9.31 5.74 11.37
CA LEU A 89 -8.02 5.52 12.02
C LEU A 89 -7.66 6.69 12.94
N LEU A 90 -7.94 7.93 12.55
CA LEU A 90 -7.56 9.14 13.27
C LEU A 90 -8.36 9.36 14.55
N SER A 91 -9.54 8.74 14.68
CA SER A 91 -10.44 8.85 15.84
C SER A 91 -10.38 7.65 16.79
N ARG A 92 -9.54 6.65 16.49
CA ARG A 92 -9.45 5.43 17.32
C ARG A 92 -8.41 5.58 18.41
N SER A 93 -8.67 4.90 19.54
CA SER A 93 -7.71 4.81 20.63
C SER A 93 -6.42 4.08 20.17
N TYR A 94 -5.31 4.38 20.82
CA TYR A 94 -4.03 3.69 20.58
C TYR A 94 -4.19 2.16 20.60
N HIS A 95 -4.91 1.61 21.59
CA HIS A 95 -5.11 0.17 21.69
C HIS A 95 -5.80 -0.41 20.45
N ASN A 96 -6.87 0.25 19.97
CA ASN A 96 -7.61 -0.21 18.80
C ASN A 96 -6.78 -0.15 17.52
N VAL A 97 -5.97 0.90 17.35
CA VAL A 97 -5.06 1.04 16.21
C VAL A 97 -3.98 -0.03 16.25
N LEU A 98 -3.34 -0.22 17.41
CA LEU A 98 -2.31 -1.25 17.60
C LEU A 98 -2.84 -2.66 17.31
N MET A 99 -4.04 -2.98 17.80
CA MET A 99 -4.64 -4.30 17.56
C MET A 99 -5.01 -4.53 16.10
N ASP A 100 -5.54 -3.53 15.40
CA ASP A 100 -5.82 -3.61 13.98
C ASP A 100 -4.54 -3.87 13.16
N PHE A 101 -3.47 -3.16 13.45
CA PHE A 101 -2.19 -3.33 12.81
C PHE A 101 -1.58 -4.72 13.05
N LYS A 102 -1.64 -5.23 14.29
CA LYS A 102 -1.21 -6.59 14.62
C LYS A 102 -2.06 -7.66 13.93
N HIS A 103 -3.39 -7.45 13.84
CA HIS A 103 -4.29 -8.34 13.11
C HIS A 103 -3.96 -8.36 11.62
N SER A 104 -3.72 -7.20 11.01
CA SER A 104 -3.31 -7.13 9.60
C SER A 104 -2.03 -7.92 9.35
N ARG A 105 -0.98 -7.69 10.15
CA ARG A 105 0.28 -8.43 10.02
C ARG A 105 0.10 -9.94 10.14
N ARG A 106 -0.68 -10.40 11.14
CA ARG A 106 -0.96 -11.83 11.34
C ARG A 106 -1.73 -12.43 10.17
N ALA A 107 -2.76 -11.73 9.66
CA ALA A 107 -3.56 -12.20 8.54
C ALA A 107 -2.74 -12.33 7.25
N LEU A 108 -1.77 -11.43 7.04
CA LEU A 108 -0.92 -11.39 5.85
C LEU A 108 0.31 -12.31 5.96
N ALA A 109 0.65 -12.80 7.15
CA ALA A 109 1.82 -13.66 7.37
C ALA A 109 1.80 -14.97 6.56
N GLN A 110 0.62 -15.42 6.14
CA GLN A 110 0.47 -16.59 5.24
C GLN A 110 0.94 -16.33 3.80
N PHE A 111 1.09 -15.05 3.41
CA PHE A 111 1.56 -14.63 2.08
C PHE A 111 2.98 -14.09 2.14
N ASN A 112 3.35 -13.43 3.23
CA ASN A 112 4.68 -12.88 3.45
C ASN A 112 5.01 -12.96 4.94
N PRO A 113 6.03 -13.75 5.37
CA PRO A 113 6.43 -13.83 6.78
C PRO A 113 7.01 -12.49 7.30
N HIS A 114 7.41 -11.59 6.39
CA HIS A 114 8.01 -10.29 6.68
C HIS A 114 7.05 -9.13 6.34
N VAL A 115 5.87 -9.08 6.96
CA VAL A 115 4.96 -7.93 6.85
C VAL A 115 5.51 -6.79 7.70
N LEU A 116 6.38 -5.97 7.11
CA LEU A 116 7.17 -4.94 7.79
C LEU A 116 6.79 -3.52 7.38
N TYR A 117 5.96 -3.35 6.35
CA TYR A 117 5.63 -2.06 5.78
C TYR A 117 4.12 -1.80 5.86
N LEU A 118 3.78 -0.54 6.12
CA LEU A 118 2.40 -0.08 6.26
C LEU A 118 2.12 1.04 5.24
N SER A 119 0.94 1.01 4.61
CA SER A 119 0.35 2.19 3.99
C SER A 119 -0.80 2.68 4.85
N TYR A 120 -0.78 3.96 5.26
CA TYR A 120 -1.89 4.52 6.03
C TYR A 120 -3.14 4.68 5.17
N PRO A 121 -4.34 4.25 5.66
CA PRO A 121 -5.59 4.45 4.96
C PRO A 121 -5.83 5.91 4.60
N PHE A 122 -6.10 6.18 3.33
CA PHE A 122 -6.32 7.55 2.80
C PHE A 122 -5.13 8.50 3.05
N GLY A 123 -3.97 7.95 3.42
CA GLY A 123 -2.79 8.72 3.84
C GLY A 123 -2.91 9.38 5.21
N GLY A 124 -3.99 9.14 5.94
CA GLY A 124 -4.26 9.75 7.26
C GLY A 124 -3.40 9.14 8.36
N TYR A 125 -2.69 9.98 9.09
CA TYR A 125 -1.87 9.60 10.25
C TYR A 125 -1.93 10.67 11.34
N ASN A 126 -1.62 10.26 12.56
CA ASN A 126 -1.39 11.11 13.72
C ASN A 126 -0.36 10.43 14.63
N ASP A 127 0.04 11.04 15.72
CA ASP A 127 1.05 10.50 16.64
C ASP A 127 0.65 9.12 17.21
N ILE A 128 -0.65 8.91 17.44
CA ILE A 128 -1.18 7.62 17.89
C ILE A 128 -0.94 6.53 16.83
N ALA A 129 -1.23 6.82 15.57
CA ALA A 129 -1.05 5.87 14.49
C ALA A 129 0.45 5.57 14.24
N VAL A 130 1.29 6.59 14.28
CA VAL A 130 2.75 6.44 14.13
C VAL A 130 3.32 5.59 15.27
N LYS A 131 2.97 5.89 16.52
CA LYS A 131 3.40 5.09 17.67
C LYS A 131 2.91 3.64 17.56
N ALA A 132 1.63 3.44 17.23
CA ALA A 132 1.06 2.11 17.08
C ALA A 132 1.71 1.31 15.94
N ALA A 133 2.10 1.95 14.84
CA ALA A 133 2.80 1.30 13.73
C ALA A 133 4.18 0.77 14.18
N ASN A 134 4.95 1.58 14.88
CA ASN A 134 6.22 1.17 15.45
C ASN A 134 6.04 0.02 16.45
N ASP A 135 5.10 0.13 17.39
CA ASP A 135 4.86 -0.87 18.44
C ASP A 135 4.20 -2.16 17.88
N ALA A 136 3.55 -2.10 16.72
CA ALA A 136 3.10 -3.26 15.99
C ALA A 136 4.24 -4.00 15.27
N GLY A 137 5.44 -3.40 15.19
CA GLY A 137 6.63 -3.97 14.57
C GLY A 137 6.71 -3.71 13.07
N PHE A 138 6.09 -2.64 12.56
CA PHE A 138 6.42 -2.12 11.24
C PHE A 138 7.75 -1.37 11.29
N HIS A 139 8.48 -1.40 10.18
CA HIS A 139 9.76 -0.70 10.03
C HIS A 139 9.62 0.63 9.30
N LEU A 140 8.59 0.76 8.46
CA LEU A 140 8.27 1.99 7.77
C LEU A 140 6.77 2.08 7.44
N ALA A 141 6.32 3.32 7.20
CA ALA A 141 4.98 3.56 6.70
C ALA A 141 4.98 4.66 5.65
N VAL A 142 4.11 4.48 4.64
CA VAL A 142 3.94 5.42 3.55
C VAL A 142 2.64 6.19 3.70
N THR A 143 2.67 7.43 3.26
CA THR A 143 1.55 8.37 3.28
C THR A 143 1.06 8.67 1.86
N THR A 144 0.13 9.61 1.75
CA THR A 144 -0.28 10.21 0.48
C THR A 144 0.32 11.62 0.28
N VAL A 145 1.26 12.03 1.10
CA VAL A 145 1.98 13.28 0.90
C VAL A 145 2.83 13.17 -0.37
N GLN A 146 2.58 14.09 -1.31
CA GLN A 146 3.27 14.10 -2.60
C GLN A 146 4.75 14.47 -2.42
N GLY A 147 5.63 13.64 -2.97
CA GLY A 147 7.07 13.92 -2.95
C GLY A 147 7.94 12.68 -3.05
N LYS A 148 9.24 12.91 -3.08
CA LYS A 148 10.28 11.87 -3.07
C LYS A 148 10.83 11.67 -1.67
N VAL A 149 11.18 10.44 -1.36
CA VAL A 149 11.87 10.10 -0.11
C VAL A 149 13.31 10.59 -0.18
N LYS A 150 13.80 11.15 0.93
CA LYS A 150 15.17 11.63 1.07
C LYS A 150 15.84 10.98 2.28
N PRO A 151 17.17 10.87 2.29
CA PRO A 151 17.90 10.48 3.49
C PRO A 151 17.53 11.38 4.68
N GLY A 152 17.23 10.78 5.83
CA GLY A 152 16.81 11.47 7.05
C GLY A 152 15.30 11.70 7.19
N ASP A 153 14.49 11.38 6.18
CA ASP A 153 13.02 11.38 6.33
C ASP A 153 12.60 10.39 7.42
N ASN A 154 11.55 10.75 8.17
CA ASN A 154 10.96 9.84 9.16
C ASN A 154 10.44 8.57 8.46
N PRO A 155 10.90 7.36 8.82
CA PRO A 155 10.51 6.12 8.15
C PRO A 155 9.02 5.83 8.24
N PHE A 156 8.32 6.38 9.23
CA PHE A 156 6.87 6.22 9.38
C PHE A 156 6.04 7.30 8.66
N LEU A 157 6.67 8.22 7.92
CA LEU A 157 6.00 9.31 7.21
C LEU A 157 6.52 9.47 5.78
N LEU A 158 6.82 8.37 5.12
CA LEU A 158 7.41 8.41 3.78
C LEU A 158 6.43 8.95 2.75
N LYS A 159 6.94 9.85 1.93
CA LYS A 159 6.20 10.46 0.81
C LYS A 159 6.09 9.50 -0.36
N ARG A 160 5.09 9.69 -1.20
CA ARG A 160 4.93 8.97 -2.47
C ARG A 160 4.63 9.90 -3.62
N LEU A 161 4.96 9.47 -4.82
CA LEU A 161 4.51 10.11 -6.04
C LEU A 161 3.20 9.42 -6.48
N TYR A 162 2.15 10.20 -6.56
CA TYR A 162 0.87 9.72 -7.07
C TYR A 162 0.87 9.66 -8.58
N ILE A 163 0.43 8.55 -9.14
CA ILE A 163 0.12 8.38 -10.56
C ILE A 163 -1.38 8.17 -10.69
N LEU A 164 -2.05 9.10 -11.34
CA LEU A 164 -3.49 9.08 -11.58
C LEU A 164 -3.79 8.48 -12.96
N ARG A 165 -4.98 7.92 -13.11
CA ARG A 165 -5.45 7.42 -14.41
C ARG A 165 -5.45 8.48 -15.51
N THR A 166 -5.57 9.74 -15.15
CA THR A 166 -5.59 10.91 -16.05
C THR A 166 -4.20 11.46 -16.37
N ASP A 167 -3.14 10.93 -15.73
CA ASP A 167 -1.78 11.40 -15.96
C ASP A 167 -1.25 10.90 -17.29
N SER A 168 -0.59 11.77 -18.04
CA SER A 168 0.14 11.41 -19.25
C SER A 168 1.47 10.74 -18.90
N LEU A 169 2.02 9.98 -19.85
CA LEU A 169 3.37 9.40 -19.71
C LEU A 169 4.43 10.49 -19.51
N GLU A 170 4.27 11.65 -20.14
CA GLU A 170 5.17 12.79 -19.97
C GLU A 170 5.12 13.34 -18.53
N ARG A 171 3.91 13.50 -17.95
CA ARG A 171 3.77 13.88 -16.54
C ARG A 171 4.42 12.85 -15.61
N MET A 172 4.19 11.56 -15.84
CA MET A 172 4.78 10.49 -15.06
C MET A 172 6.30 10.52 -15.15
N SER A 173 6.85 10.65 -16.35
CA SER A 173 8.30 10.77 -16.58
C SER A 173 8.91 11.96 -15.83
N ARG A 174 8.26 13.12 -15.87
CA ARG A 174 8.68 14.31 -15.11
C ARG A 174 8.62 14.12 -13.60
N LEU A 175 7.61 13.43 -13.08
CA LEU A 175 7.50 13.14 -11.64
C LEU A 175 8.64 12.25 -11.16
N ILE A 176 8.99 11.22 -11.95
CA ILE A 176 10.02 10.24 -11.60
C ILE A 176 11.43 10.85 -11.80
N SER A 177 11.64 11.54 -12.93
CA SER A 177 12.90 12.22 -13.20
C SER A 177 13.07 13.47 -12.31
N ASN A 178 14.31 13.86 -12.03
CA ASN A 178 14.60 15.09 -11.28
C ASN A 178 14.66 16.33 -12.20
N GLN A 179 14.00 16.32 -13.37
CA GLN A 179 14.03 17.46 -14.27
C GLN A 179 13.30 18.67 -13.64
N PRO A 180 13.91 19.86 -13.59
CA PRO A 180 13.24 21.06 -13.16
C PRO A 180 12.01 21.33 -14.04
N ARG A 181 11.03 22.03 -13.46
CA ARG A 181 9.91 22.57 -14.26
C ARG A 181 10.52 23.59 -15.24
N GLY A 182 10.50 23.29 -16.54
CA GLY A 182 10.73 24.28 -17.57
C GLY A 182 9.55 25.23 -17.64
#